data_dced73909194fec1dee97e04cc60f09a
#
_entry.id   dced73909194fec1dee97e04cc60f09a
#
_cell.length_a   1.000
_cell.length_b   1.000
_cell.length_c   1.000
_cell.angle_alpha   90.00
_cell.angle_beta   90.00
_cell.angle_gamma   90.00
#
_symmetry.space_group_name_H-M   'P 1'
#
loop_
_entity.id
_entity.type
_entity.pdbx_description
1 polymer ?
#
loop_
_entity_poly.entity_id
_entity_poly.type
_entity_poly.pdbx_seq_one_letter_code
_entity_poly.pdbx_strand_id
1 'polypeptide(L)'
;MRFADRVALVTGASRGVGKALALRLAAEGCDVVVAAKTVAPDAKLPGTIHETAREIEALGRRALAAQLDVRDDAAVERVVAEALARWGRIDFLVNNAAALYWRPVADTDMKRFDLVMSVNVRGAFACTRSVLPSMIAHQFGHILMLSPPVDPRGGSGKVAYAISKFGMTLIAQGVADEVREHNVAANALWPATLIESQATIRWGMGDRTLWRKPDIVADAMVGIFAKEPRVFTGQTLIDEDFLRAEGTTDFARYRCDPDHEPPRVGFGFKLQAG
;
A
#
# COMPACT_ATOMS: atom_id res chain seq x y z
N MET A 1 -13.68 -9.39 -15.82
CA MET A 1 -12.85 -8.39 -15.11
C MET A 1 -13.73 -7.75 -14.07
N ARG A 2 -13.32 -7.86 -12.80
CA ARG A 2 -14.13 -7.43 -11.63
C ARG A 2 -14.26 -5.90 -11.51
N PHE A 3 -13.22 -5.19 -11.95
CA PHE A 3 -13.11 -3.74 -11.83
C PHE A 3 -12.99 -3.03 -13.19
N ALA A 4 -13.70 -3.54 -14.20
CA ALA A 4 -13.79 -2.87 -15.49
C ALA A 4 -14.26 -1.41 -15.31
N ASP A 5 -13.65 -0.49 -16.06
CA ASP A 5 -13.94 0.95 -16.04
C ASP A 5 -13.66 1.66 -14.70
N ARG A 6 -12.92 1.03 -13.78
CA ARG A 6 -12.43 1.64 -12.55
C ARG A 6 -11.00 2.16 -12.72
N VAL A 7 -10.67 3.17 -11.94
CA VAL A 7 -9.35 3.82 -11.93
C VAL A 7 -8.74 3.71 -10.55
N ALA A 8 -7.50 3.21 -10.51
CA ALA A 8 -6.73 3.08 -9.28
C ALA A 8 -5.52 4.02 -9.26
N LEU A 9 -5.26 4.68 -8.13
CA LEU A 9 -4.01 5.38 -7.85
C LEU A 9 -3.22 4.60 -6.82
N VAL A 10 -2.02 4.13 -7.21
CA VAL A 10 -1.15 3.34 -6.32
C VAL A 10 0.15 4.10 -6.07
N THR A 11 0.39 4.50 -4.82
CA THR A 11 1.62 5.18 -4.43
C THR A 11 2.75 4.19 -4.15
N GLY A 12 3.99 4.54 -4.49
CA GLY A 12 5.14 3.65 -4.35
C GLY A 12 5.10 2.45 -5.30
N ALA A 13 4.50 2.60 -6.49
CA ALA A 13 4.20 1.52 -7.42
C ALA A 13 5.33 1.17 -8.42
N SER A 14 6.53 1.70 -8.25
CA SER A 14 7.67 1.40 -9.15
C SER A 14 8.27 0.02 -8.94
N ARG A 15 8.02 -0.66 -7.80
CA ARG A 15 8.59 -1.97 -7.44
C ARG A 15 7.86 -2.62 -6.26
N GLY A 16 8.27 -3.86 -5.92
CA GLY A 16 7.84 -4.57 -4.70
C GLY A 16 6.33 -4.68 -4.55
N VAL A 17 5.85 -4.48 -3.33
CA VAL A 17 4.41 -4.60 -3.01
C VAL A 17 3.58 -3.66 -3.88
N GLY A 18 3.96 -2.38 -3.99
CA GLY A 18 3.19 -1.40 -4.78
C GLY A 18 3.05 -1.76 -6.26
N LYS A 19 4.11 -2.31 -6.87
CA LYS A 19 4.06 -2.82 -8.25
C LYS A 19 3.09 -4.02 -8.35
N ALA A 20 3.19 -4.98 -7.43
CA ALA A 20 2.31 -6.15 -7.42
C ALA A 20 0.84 -5.74 -7.27
N LEU A 21 0.55 -4.77 -6.39
CA LEU A 21 -0.80 -4.21 -6.22
C LEU A 21 -1.32 -3.56 -7.51
N ALA A 22 -0.48 -2.76 -8.19
CA ALA A 22 -0.82 -2.10 -9.44
C ALA A 22 -1.13 -3.09 -10.56
N LEU A 23 -0.27 -4.11 -10.74
CA LEU A 23 -0.47 -5.16 -11.74
C LEU A 23 -1.71 -6.01 -11.45
N ARG A 24 -1.97 -6.31 -10.18
CA ARG A 24 -3.14 -7.10 -9.78
C ARG A 24 -4.44 -6.33 -10.04
N LEU A 25 -4.49 -5.03 -9.79
CA LEU A 25 -5.63 -4.18 -10.15
C LEU A 25 -5.85 -4.12 -11.66
N ALA A 26 -4.77 -3.99 -12.43
CA ALA A 26 -4.85 -4.02 -13.89
C ALA A 26 -5.40 -5.37 -14.41
N ALA A 27 -4.96 -6.49 -13.84
CA ALA A 27 -5.46 -7.82 -14.20
C ALA A 27 -6.98 -7.98 -13.89
N GLU A 28 -7.51 -7.25 -12.90
CA GLU A 28 -8.93 -7.18 -12.60
C GLU A 28 -9.71 -6.16 -13.44
N GLY A 29 -9.03 -5.40 -14.30
CA GLY A 29 -9.66 -4.50 -15.26
C GLY A 29 -9.53 -3.01 -14.97
N CYS A 30 -8.81 -2.62 -13.91
CA CYS A 30 -8.56 -1.20 -13.63
C CYS A 30 -7.61 -0.56 -14.64
N ASP A 31 -7.84 0.72 -14.92
CA ASP A 31 -6.78 1.62 -15.37
C ASP A 31 -6.01 2.13 -14.15
N VAL A 32 -4.70 2.34 -14.29
CA VAL A 32 -3.86 2.56 -13.10
C VAL A 32 -2.95 3.77 -13.23
N VAL A 33 -2.97 4.63 -12.22
CA VAL A 33 -1.94 5.65 -11.99
C VAL A 33 -0.80 4.98 -11.19
N VAL A 34 0.34 4.81 -11.82
CA VAL A 34 1.57 4.25 -11.24
C VAL A 34 2.39 5.41 -10.68
N ALA A 35 2.22 5.71 -9.40
CA ALA A 35 2.82 6.89 -8.79
C ALA A 35 4.03 6.52 -7.91
N ALA A 36 5.22 7.02 -8.22
CA ALA A 36 6.41 6.91 -7.39
C ALA A 36 7.51 7.90 -7.83
N LYS A 37 8.56 8.03 -7.04
CA LYS A 37 9.69 8.93 -7.33
C LYS A 37 10.62 8.42 -8.44
N THR A 38 10.72 7.10 -8.62
CA THR A 38 11.73 6.47 -9.47
C THR A 38 11.28 6.44 -10.93
N VAL A 39 11.88 7.30 -11.74
CA VAL A 39 11.62 7.42 -13.19
C VAL A 39 12.69 6.73 -14.04
N ALA A 40 13.93 6.66 -13.55
CA ALA A 40 15.05 6.03 -14.25
C ALA A 40 15.53 4.79 -13.49
N PRO A 41 16.06 3.77 -14.19
CA PRO A 41 16.65 2.61 -13.56
C PRO A 41 17.80 3.00 -12.63
N ASP A 42 17.90 2.32 -11.50
CA ASP A 42 19.00 2.40 -10.55
C ASP A 42 19.50 0.98 -10.25
N ALA A 43 20.81 0.76 -10.37
CA ALA A 43 21.40 -0.56 -10.17
C ALA A 43 21.15 -1.14 -8.76
N LYS A 44 20.99 -0.27 -7.75
CA LYS A 44 20.73 -0.66 -6.36
C LYS A 44 19.24 -0.79 -6.04
N LEU A 45 18.36 -0.21 -6.89
CA LEU A 45 16.91 -0.17 -6.68
C LEU A 45 16.19 -0.39 -8.02
N PRO A 46 16.15 -1.64 -8.52
CA PRO A 46 15.52 -1.95 -9.81
C PRO A 46 14.02 -1.64 -9.79
N GLY A 47 13.49 -1.32 -10.96
CA GLY A 47 12.08 -1.00 -11.16
C GLY A 47 11.79 0.50 -11.20
N THR A 48 11.02 0.91 -12.21
CA THR A 48 10.60 2.29 -12.46
C THR A 48 9.08 2.37 -12.64
N ILE A 49 8.52 3.59 -12.56
CA ILE A 49 7.11 3.80 -12.88
C ILE A 49 6.80 3.45 -14.35
N HIS A 50 7.75 3.68 -15.24
CA HIS A 50 7.59 3.40 -16.67
C HIS A 50 7.58 1.90 -16.99
N GLU A 51 8.42 1.10 -16.29
CA GLU A 51 8.40 -0.37 -16.42
C GLU A 51 7.06 -0.93 -15.93
N THR A 52 6.60 -0.51 -14.75
CA THR A 52 5.30 -0.95 -14.22
C THR A 52 4.15 -0.54 -15.15
N ALA A 53 4.18 0.68 -15.70
CA ALA A 53 3.15 1.14 -16.64
C ALA A 53 3.11 0.29 -17.89
N ARG A 54 4.27 -0.03 -18.51
CA ARG A 54 4.34 -0.93 -19.68
C ARG A 54 3.80 -2.33 -19.39
N GLU A 55 4.06 -2.86 -18.20
CA GLU A 55 3.51 -4.16 -17.79
C GLU A 55 1.98 -4.13 -17.65
N ILE A 56 1.42 -3.02 -17.16
CA ILE A 56 -0.03 -2.79 -17.10
C ILE A 56 -0.61 -2.69 -18.52
N GLU A 57 0.06 -1.98 -19.41
CA GLU A 57 -0.35 -1.85 -20.82
C GLU A 57 -0.31 -3.20 -21.54
N ALA A 58 0.66 -4.07 -21.23
CA ALA A 58 0.73 -5.43 -21.75
C ALA A 58 -0.45 -6.32 -21.25
N LEU A 59 -1.09 -5.97 -20.12
CA LEU A 59 -2.34 -6.59 -19.66
C LEU A 59 -3.59 -6.01 -20.35
N GLY A 60 -3.42 -5.11 -21.33
CA GLY A 60 -4.52 -4.48 -22.07
C GLY A 60 -5.22 -3.36 -21.29
N ARG A 61 -4.60 -2.81 -20.26
CA ARG A 61 -5.14 -1.68 -19.51
C ARG A 61 -4.34 -0.40 -19.75
N ARG A 62 -4.97 0.75 -19.48
CA ARG A 62 -4.31 2.04 -19.60
C ARG A 62 -3.53 2.35 -18.33
N ALA A 63 -2.32 2.90 -18.46
CA ALA A 63 -1.51 3.33 -17.35
C ALA A 63 -1.13 4.81 -17.45
N LEU A 64 -0.96 5.46 -16.31
CA LEU A 64 -0.35 6.79 -16.17
C LEU A 64 0.88 6.64 -15.28
N ALA A 65 2.08 6.72 -15.86
CA ALA A 65 3.32 6.76 -15.11
C ALA A 65 3.54 8.17 -14.55
N ALA A 66 3.24 8.37 -13.27
CA ALA A 66 3.29 9.67 -12.61
C ALA A 66 4.47 9.78 -11.65
N GLN A 67 5.41 10.70 -11.90
CA GLN A 67 6.47 11.00 -10.94
C GLN A 67 5.88 11.72 -9.73
N LEU A 68 5.98 11.09 -8.55
CA LEU A 68 5.40 11.59 -7.32
C LEU A 68 6.31 11.35 -6.11
N ASP A 69 6.70 12.43 -5.46
CA ASP A 69 7.08 12.40 -4.05
C ASP A 69 5.85 12.79 -3.21
N VAL A 70 5.33 11.87 -2.42
CA VAL A 70 4.11 12.08 -1.61
C VAL A 70 4.27 13.17 -0.54
N ARG A 71 5.48 13.68 -0.30
CA ARG A 71 5.77 14.80 0.60
C ARG A 71 5.50 16.16 -0.03
N ASP A 72 5.40 16.21 -1.36
CA ASP A 72 5.14 17.41 -2.14
C ASP A 72 3.64 17.49 -2.47
N ASP A 73 2.92 18.38 -1.76
CA ASP A 73 1.49 18.54 -1.90
C ASP A 73 1.08 18.98 -3.31
N ALA A 74 1.86 19.89 -3.92
CA ALA A 74 1.58 20.36 -5.28
C ALA A 74 1.75 19.22 -6.30
N ALA A 75 2.72 18.32 -6.07
CA ALA A 75 2.89 17.13 -6.91
C ALA A 75 1.71 16.14 -6.73
N VAL A 76 1.22 15.95 -5.50
CA VAL A 76 0.04 15.12 -5.23
C VAL A 76 -1.19 15.68 -5.97
N GLU A 77 -1.47 16.98 -5.80
CA GLU A 77 -2.61 17.65 -6.43
C GLU A 77 -2.52 17.57 -7.97
N ARG A 78 -1.34 17.79 -8.55
CA ARG A 78 -1.10 17.68 -10.00
C ARG A 78 -1.38 16.27 -10.51
N VAL A 79 -0.87 15.22 -9.84
CA VAL A 79 -1.08 13.83 -10.27
C VAL A 79 -2.56 13.44 -10.20
N VAL A 80 -3.26 13.84 -9.15
CA VAL A 80 -4.70 13.59 -9.02
C VAL A 80 -5.47 14.34 -10.10
N ALA A 81 -5.16 15.62 -10.36
CA ALA A 81 -5.80 16.41 -11.41
C ALA A 81 -5.56 15.80 -12.79
N GLU A 82 -4.35 15.33 -13.10
CA GLU A 82 -4.03 14.66 -14.37
C GLU A 82 -4.84 13.37 -14.54
N ALA A 83 -4.95 12.55 -13.49
CA ALA A 83 -5.76 11.33 -13.51
C ALA A 83 -7.24 11.64 -13.74
N LEU A 84 -7.77 12.65 -13.06
CA LEU A 84 -9.17 13.09 -13.22
C LEU A 84 -9.44 13.68 -14.61
N ALA A 85 -8.51 14.46 -15.16
CA ALA A 85 -8.62 14.98 -16.55
C ALA A 85 -8.62 13.83 -17.58
N ARG A 86 -7.89 12.75 -17.31
CA ARG A 86 -7.77 11.62 -18.24
C ARG A 86 -8.94 10.63 -18.18
N TRP A 87 -9.49 10.38 -17.00
CA TRP A 87 -10.50 9.32 -16.78
C TRP A 87 -11.79 9.78 -16.08
N GLY A 88 -11.83 11.01 -15.60
CA GLY A 88 -12.98 11.59 -14.91
C GLY A 88 -13.18 11.11 -13.47
N ARG A 89 -12.43 10.11 -13.02
CA ARG A 89 -12.63 9.45 -11.72
C ARG A 89 -11.36 8.82 -11.15
N ILE A 90 -11.33 8.64 -9.85
CA ILE A 90 -10.41 7.74 -9.12
C ILE A 90 -11.27 6.94 -8.15
N ASP A 91 -11.32 5.62 -8.33
CA ASP A 91 -12.16 4.71 -7.54
C ASP A 91 -11.39 4.09 -6.38
N PHE A 92 -10.11 3.82 -6.58
CA PHE A 92 -9.25 3.15 -5.61
C PHE A 92 -8.00 3.98 -5.35
N LEU A 93 -7.72 4.24 -4.07
CA LEU A 93 -6.44 4.79 -3.62
C LEU A 93 -5.72 3.76 -2.78
N VAL A 94 -4.46 3.45 -3.16
CA VAL A 94 -3.58 2.60 -2.35
C VAL A 94 -2.42 3.43 -1.82
N ASN A 95 -2.47 3.75 -0.53
CA ASN A 95 -1.39 4.41 0.19
C ASN A 95 -0.34 3.36 0.61
N ASN A 96 0.54 3.01 -0.34
CA ASN A 96 1.61 2.04 -0.15
C ASN A 96 3.00 2.69 0.00
N ALA A 97 3.22 3.89 -0.56
CA ALA A 97 4.49 4.60 -0.41
C ALA A 97 4.87 4.73 1.07
N ALA A 98 6.08 4.28 1.43
CA ALA A 98 6.53 4.32 2.81
C ALA A 98 8.05 4.51 2.91
N ALA A 99 8.47 5.18 3.97
CA ALA A 99 9.84 5.18 4.47
C ALA A 99 9.93 4.24 5.67
N LEU A 100 11.00 3.45 5.71
CA LEU A 100 11.29 2.51 6.81
C LEU A 100 12.52 3.01 7.56
N TYR A 101 12.43 3.08 8.89
CA TYR A 101 13.56 3.37 9.75
C TYR A 101 13.38 2.72 11.13
N TRP A 102 14.25 1.76 11.43
CA TRP A 102 14.21 0.98 12.67
C TRP A 102 15.46 1.27 13.49
N ARG A 103 15.30 2.07 14.52
CA ARG A 103 16.32 2.37 15.53
C ARG A 103 15.63 2.61 16.88
N PRO A 104 16.32 2.36 18.00
CA PRO A 104 15.90 2.82 19.32
C PRO A 104 15.68 4.35 19.31
N VAL A 105 14.88 4.84 20.24
CA VAL A 105 14.57 6.28 20.33
C VAL A 105 15.82 7.12 20.50
N ALA A 106 16.73 6.65 21.38
CA ALA A 106 17.99 7.36 21.65
C ALA A 106 18.90 7.50 20.42
N ASP A 107 18.81 6.57 19.47
CA ASP A 107 19.63 6.52 18.25
C ASP A 107 18.86 7.03 17.01
N THR A 108 17.68 7.58 17.21
CA THR A 108 16.84 8.09 16.11
C THR A 108 17.20 9.55 15.81
N ASP A 109 17.84 9.79 14.67
CA ASP A 109 18.07 11.13 14.13
C ASP A 109 16.70 11.77 13.78
N MET A 110 16.48 13.03 14.21
CA MET A 110 15.24 13.75 13.96
C MET A 110 14.95 13.94 12.46
N LYS A 111 15.96 14.07 11.60
CA LYS A 111 15.76 14.09 10.14
C LYS A 111 15.16 12.77 9.63
N ARG A 112 15.49 11.65 10.26
CA ARG A 112 14.91 10.34 9.92
C ARG A 112 13.50 10.19 10.48
N PHE A 113 13.26 10.70 11.69
CA PHE A 113 11.91 10.80 12.25
C PHE A 113 11.01 11.63 11.32
N ASP A 114 11.43 12.84 10.94
CA ASP A 114 10.69 13.73 10.04
C ASP A 114 10.45 13.10 8.68
N LEU A 115 11.45 12.38 8.13
CA LEU A 115 11.28 11.65 6.87
C LEU A 115 10.18 10.60 6.95
N VAL A 116 10.18 9.77 8.01
CA VAL A 116 9.21 8.70 8.18
C VAL A 116 7.81 9.28 8.38
N MET A 117 7.67 10.32 9.19
CA MET A 117 6.40 11.01 9.42
C MET A 117 5.88 11.70 8.14
N SER A 118 6.76 12.40 7.42
CA SER A 118 6.37 13.13 6.21
C SER A 118 5.98 12.20 5.05
N VAL A 119 6.62 11.04 4.91
CA VAL A 119 6.25 10.08 3.87
C VAL A 119 5.00 9.27 4.26
N ASN A 120 5.03 8.65 5.45
CA ASN A 120 4.01 7.65 5.82
C ASN A 120 2.70 8.30 6.27
N VAL A 121 2.75 9.31 7.13
CA VAL A 121 1.54 9.95 7.68
C VAL A 121 1.08 11.07 6.79
N ARG A 122 1.92 12.11 6.64
CA ARG A 122 1.55 13.31 5.90
C ARG A 122 1.27 13.02 4.43
N GLY A 123 2.11 12.18 3.79
CA GLY A 123 1.94 11.80 2.39
C GLY A 123 0.65 11.00 2.15
N ALA A 124 0.34 10.02 3.02
CA ALA A 124 -0.91 9.27 2.93
C ALA A 124 -2.13 10.18 3.16
N PHE A 125 -2.05 11.11 4.12
CA PHE A 125 -3.09 12.10 4.36
C PHE A 125 -3.30 13.01 3.14
N ALA A 126 -2.22 13.55 2.54
CA ALA A 126 -2.29 14.41 1.37
C ALA A 126 -2.91 13.71 0.16
N CYS A 127 -2.50 12.46 -0.14
CA CYS A 127 -3.10 11.68 -1.21
C CYS A 127 -4.59 11.41 -0.96
N THR A 128 -4.95 11.04 0.27
CA THR A 128 -6.34 10.80 0.67
C THR A 128 -7.19 12.06 0.50
N ARG A 129 -6.73 13.19 1.06
CA ARG A 129 -7.41 14.50 0.94
C ARG A 129 -7.65 14.88 -0.53
N SER A 130 -6.68 14.63 -1.40
CA SER A 130 -6.77 15.01 -2.82
C SER A 130 -7.78 14.17 -3.62
N VAL A 131 -7.95 12.88 -3.31
CA VAL A 131 -8.89 12.02 -4.06
C VAL A 131 -10.31 12.06 -3.53
N LEU A 132 -10.51 12.35 -2.24
CA LEU A 132 -11.81 12.33 -1.56
C LEU A 132 -12.90 13.13 -2.27
N PRO A 133 -12.69 14.37 -2.75
CA PRO A 133 -13.73 15.14 -3.43
C PRO A 133 -14.31 14.40 -4.64
N SER A 134 -13.46 13.74 -5.44
CA SER A 134 -13.92 12.95 -6.58
C SER A 134 -14.68 11.69 -6.15
N MET A 135 -14.20 10.95 -5.14
CA MET A 135 -14.88 9.77 -4.63
C MET A 135 -16.26 10.12 -4.04
N ILE A 136 -16.35 11.21 -3.28
CA ILE A 136 -17.61 11.73 -2.74
C ILE A 136 -18.59 12.10 -3.86
N ALA A 137 -18.14 12.84 -4.88
CA ALA A 137 -18.96 13.22 -6.01
C ALA A 137 -19.50 12.02 -6.80
N HIS A 138 -18.70 10.96 -6.94
CA HIS A 138 -19.12 9.73 -7.61
C HIS A 138 -19.87 8.74 -6.72
N GLN A 139 -20.04 9.04 -5.42
CA GLN A 139 -20.68 8.16 -4.44
C GLN A 139 -20.07 6.75 -4.46
N PHE A 140 -18.77 6.67 -4.66
CA PHE A 140 -18.02 5.42 -4.67
C PHE A 140 -16.52 5.66 -4.47
N GLY A 141 -15.91 4.88 -3.60
CA GLY A 141 -14.46 4.86 -3.45
C GLY A 141 -13.97 3.86 -2.40
N HIS A 142 -12.75 3.37 -2.59
CA HIS A 142 -12.02 2.61 -1.56
C HIS A 142 -10.62 3.20 -1.37
N ILE A 143 -10.29 3.48 -0.14
CA ILE A 143 -8.96 3.93 0.29
C ILE A 143 -8.33 2.81 1.12
N LEU A 144 -7.13 2.38 0.75
CA LEU A 144 -6.38 1.36 1.47
C LEU A 144 -5.07 1.94 1.99
N MET A 145 -4.85 1.82 3.29
CA MET A 145 -3.59 2.12 3.94
C MET A 145 -2.79 0.83 4.16
N LEU A 146 -1.54 0.76 3.67
CA LEU A 146 -0.65 -0.34 4.01
C LEU A 146 -0.08 -0.10 5.41
N SER A 147 -0.89 -0.43 6.43
CA SER A 147 -0.59 -0.18 7.84
C SER A 147 -1.22 -1.23 8.75
N PRO A 148 -0.56 -1.54 9.90
CA PRO A 148 -0.99 -2.63 10.80
C PRO A 148 -2.14 -2.20 11.71
N PRO A 149 -2.85 -3.17 12.32
CA PRO A 149 -3.62 -2.91 13.52
C PRO A 149 -2.77 -2.21 14.60
N VAL A 150 -3.37 -1.29 15.35
CA VAL A 150 -2.67 -0.58 16.41
C VAL A 150 -2.38 -1.55 17.57
N ASP A 151 -1.10 -1.86 17.78
CA ASP A 151 -0.63 -2.65 18.92
C ASP A 151 0.50 -1.89 19.64
N PRO A 152 0.24 -1.31 20.81
CA PRO A 152 1.23 -0.52 21.54
C PRO A 152 2.47 -1.34 21.97
N ARG A 153 2.39 -2.68 21.98
CA ARG A 153 3.52 -3.55 22.34
C ARG A 153 4.52 -3.74 21.21
N GLY A 154 4.14 -3.42 19.95
CA GLY A 154 4.94 -3.66 18.73
C GLY A 154 6.02 -2.63 18.43
N GLY A 155 6.13 -1.55 19.21
CA GLY A 155 6.96 -0.39 18.88
C GLY A 155 8.44 -0.46 19.26
N SER A 156 8.86 -1.39 20.13
CA SER A 156 10.23 -1.45 20.65
C SER A 156 11.29 -1.57 19.52
N GLY A 157 12.31 -0.70 19.55
CA GLY A 157 13.38 -0.64 18.53
C GLY A 157 12.96 0.02 17.21
N LYS A 158 11.73 0.51 17.08
CA LYS A 158 11.19 1.14 15.86
C LYS A 158 10.08 2.15 16.14
N VAL A 159 10.18 2.89 17.25
CA VAL A 159 9.10 3.76 17.74
C VAL A 159 8.66 4.78 16.69
N ALA A 160 9.61 5.46 16.01
CA ALA A 160 9.30 6.42 14.95
C ALA A 160 8.49 5.79 13.81
N TYR A 161 8.90 4.60 13.38
CA TYR A 161 8.17 3.84 12.35
C TYR A 161 6.79 3.38 12.84
N ALA A 162 6.70 2.91 14.08
CA ALA A 162 5.43 2.49 14.69
C ALA A 162 4.43 3.65 14.74
N ILE A 163 4.83 4.82 15.25
CA ILE A 163 3.99 6.02 15.27
C ILE A 163 3.48 6.34 13.87
N SER A 164 4.36 6.31 12.85
CA SER A 164 3.96 6.63 11.50
C SER A 164 2.97 5.62 10.91
N LYS A 165 3.18 4.33 11.15
CA LYS A 165 2.29 3.28 10.64
C LYS A 165 0.94 3.27 11.37
N PHE A 166 0.94 3.46 12.68
CA PHE A 166 -0.30 3.62 13.44
C PHE A 166 -1.05 4.91 13.05
N GLY A 167 -0.33 5.98 12.74
CA GLY A 167 -0.91 7.20 12.18
C GLY A 167 -1.68 6.95 10.88
N MET A 168 -1.14 6.11 9.96
CA MET A 168 -1.86 5.70 8.75
C MET A 168 -3.15 4.92 9.09
N THR A 169 -3.10 4.03 10.06
CA THR A 169 -4.28 3.27 10.51
C THR A 169 -5.35 4.18 11.09
N LEU A 170 -4.94 5.17 11.90
CA LEU A 170 -5.87 6.17 12.44
C LEU A 170 -6.50 7.04 11.33
N ILE A 171 -5.73 7.39 10.28
CA ILE A 171 -6.30 8.07 9.10
C ILE A 171 -7.38 7.19 8.46
N ALA A 172 -7.12 5.90 8.25
CA ALA A 172 -8.12 5.00 7.66
C ALA A 172 -9.40 4.96 8.50
N GLN A 173 -9.29 4.84 9.82
CA GLN A 173 -10.44 4.78 10.72
C GLN A 173 -11.23 6.09 10.76
N GLY A 174 -10.54 7.23 10.90
CA GLY A 174 -11.20 8.55 10.92
C GLY A 174 -11.89 8.86 9.61
N VAL A 175 -11.20 8.67 8.48
CA VAL A 175 -11.80 8.88 7.15
C VAL A 175 -13.00 7.96 6.91
N ALA A 176 -12.94 6.70 7.37
CA ALA A 176 -14.07 5.77 7.24
C ALA A 176 -15.35 6.31 7.87
N ASP A 177 -15.25 6.97 9.01
CA ASP A 177 -16.42 7.55 9.68
C ASP A 177 -16.89 8.84 9.01
N GLU A 178 -15.95 9.69 8.54
CA GLU A 178 -16.27 10.95 7.86
C GLU A 178 -17.02 10.76 6.53
N VAL A 179 -16.73 9.69 5.78
CA VAL A 179 -17.21 9.53 4.39
C VAL A 179 -18.16 8.36 4.17
N ARG A 180 -18.57 7.67 5.22
CA ARG A 180 -19.49 6.51 5.15
C ARG A 180 -20.77 6.80 4.37
N GLU A 181 -21.38 7.96 4.62
CA GLU A 181 -22.62 8.36 3.95
C GLU A 181 -22.45 8.59 2.45
N HIS A 182 -21.23 8.80 2.00
CA HIS A 182 -20.89 9.00 0.58
C HIS A 182 -20.53 7.70 -0.15
N ASN A 183 -20.76 6.54 0.47
CA ASN A 183 -20.37 5.24 -0.09
C ASN A 183 -18.87 5.17 -0.44
N VAL A 184 -18.03 5.71 0.44
CA VAL A 184 -16.57 5.63 0.35
C VAL A 184 -16.06 4.87 1.56
N ALA A 185 -15.19 3.89 1.31
CA ALA A 185 -14.56 3.09 2.35
C ALA A 185 -13.10 3.50 2.56
N ALA A 186 -12.65 3.45 3.80
CA ALA A 186 -11.23 3.51 4.13
C ALA A 186 -10.87 2.38 5.10
N ASN A 187 -9.86 1.57 4.73
CA ASN A 187 -9.43 0.40 5.49
C ASN A 187 -7.91 0.35 5.59
N ALA A 188 -7.39 -0.37 6.57
CA ALA A 188 -5.98 -0.67 6.73
C ALA A 188 -5.72 -2.16 6.48
N LEU A 189 -4.62 -2.48 5.79
CA LEU A 189 -4.20 -3.85 5.49
C LEU A 189 -2.72 -4.03 5.84
N TRP A 190 -2.37 -5.11 6.51
CA TRP A 190 -1.01 -5.45 6.87
C TRP A 190 -0.70 -6.92 6.59
N PRO A 191 0.51 -7.25 6.13
CA PRO A 191 0.88 -8.63 5.91
C PRO A 191 1.12 -9.39 7.23
N ALA A 192 0.67 -10.63 7.28
CA ALA A 192 0.88 -11.54 8.40
C ALA A 192 2.36 -11.95 8.54
N THR A 193 3.06 -12.03 7.41
CA THR A 193 4.45 -12.47 7.30
C THR A 193 5.33 -11.36 6.76
N LEU A 194 6.64 -11.55 6.73
CA LEU A 194 7.51 -10.69 5.93
C LEU A 194 7.20 -10.88 4.43
N ILE A 195 7.24 -9.80 3.68
CA ILE A 195 6.99 -9.81 2.23
C ILE A 195 8.30 -9.57 1.48
N GLU A 196 8.56 -10.36 0.44
CA GLU A 196 9.69 -10.17 -0.47
C GLU A 196 9.64 -8.77 -1.08
N SER A 197 10.60 -7.94 -0.73
CA SER A 197 10.68 -6.55 -1.19
C SER A 197 12.10 -6.01 -1.04
N GLN A 198 12.40 -4.91 -1.71
CA GLN A 198 13.67 -4.20 -1.50
C GLN A 198 13.84 -3.71 -0.05
N ALA A 199 12.75 -3.48 0.67
CA ALA A 199 12.80 -3.11 2.08
C ALA A 199 13.29 -4.28 2.95
N THR A 200 12.70 -5.47 2.82
CA THR A 200 13.12 -6.67 3.56
C THR A 200 14.57 -7.06 3.26
N ILE A 201 14.96 -6.99 1.99
CA ILE A 201 16.33 -7.28 1.56
C ILE A 201 17.33 -6.28 2.16
N ARG A 202 17.09 -4.98 2.03
CA ARG A 202 18.03 -3.93 2.50
C ARG A 202 18.17 -3.85 4.01
N TRP A 203 17.13 -4.23 4.74
CA TRP A 203 17.15 -4.23 6.21
C TRP A 203 17.56 -5.58 6.80
N GLY A 204 17.97 -6.54 5.95
CA GLY A 204 18.42 -7.85 6.42
C GLY A 204 17.36 -8.61 7.22
N MET A 205 16.11 -8.53 6.78
CA MET A 205 14.99 -9.17 7.48
C MET A 205 14.86 -10.65 7.11
N GLY A 206 15.94 -11.43 7.25
CA GLY A 206 15.96 -12.84 6.88
C GLY A 206 16.13 -13.08 5.39
N ASP A 207 15.68 -14.22 4.92
CA ASP A 207 15.80 -14.70 3.56
C ASP A 207 14.46 -15.23 3.01
N ARG A 208 14.48 -15.85 1.83
CA ARG A 208 13.29 -16.34 1.13
C ARG A 208 12.47 -17.40 1.89
N THR A 209 13.09 -18.12 2.83
CA THR A 209 12.38 -19.09 3.67
C THR A 209 11.39 -18.42 4.65
N LEU A 210 11.63 -17.13 4.97
CA LEU A 210 10.82 -16.35 5.90
C LEU A 210 9.82 -15.42 5.19
N TRP A 211 9.84 -15.36 3.85
CA TRP A 211 9.06 -14.38 3.09
C TRP A 211 7.94 -15.00 2.28
N ARG A 212 6.87 -14.26 2.14
CA ARG A 212 5.86 -14.48 1.11
C ARG A 212 6.00 -13.49 -0.04
N LYS A 213 5.51 -13.91 -1.20
CA LYS A 213 5.40 -13.05 -2.38
C LYS A 213 4.38 -11.93 -2.11
N PRO A 214 4.56 -10.73 -2.69
CA PRO A 214 3.62 -9.61 -2.53
C PRO A 214 2.20 -9.90 -3.05
N ASP A 215 2.04 -10.98 -3.82
CA ASP A 215 0.76 -11.43 -4.36
C ASP A 215 -0.30 -11.67 -3.27
N ILE A 216 0.08 -12.11 -2.06
CA ILE A 216 -0.87 -12.32 -0.96
C ILE A 216 -1.54 -11.00 -0.55
N VAL A 217 -0.76 -9.92 -0.46
CA VAL A 217 -1.28 -8.58 -0.14
C VAL A 217 -2.17 -8.08 -1.28
N ALA A 218 -1.78 -8.37 -2.54
CA ALA A 218 -2.52 -7.96 -3.72
C ALA A 218 -3.88 -8.69 -3.82
N ASP A 219 -3.92 -9.99 -3.55
CA ASP A 219 -5.17 -10.75 -3.56
C ASP A 219 -6.10 -10.31 -2.41
N ALA A 220 -5.57 -10.05 -1.22
CA ALA A 220 -6.35 -9.49 -0.10
C ALA A 220 -6.93 -8.11 -0.46
N MET A 221 -6.14 -7.21 -1.07
CA MET A 221 -6.61 -5.91 -1.55
C MET A 221 -7.77 -6.03 -2.54
N VAL A 222 -7.68 -6.94 -3.52
CA VAL A 222 -8.75 -7.18 -4.48
C VAL A 222 -10.02 -7.65 -3.79
N GLY A 223 -9.90 -8.55 -2.80
CA GLY A 223 -11.02 -8.99 -1.99
C GLY A 223 -11.68 -7.84 -1.21
N ILE A 224 -10.88 -6.95 -0.61
CA ILE A 224 -11.35 -5.76 0.11
C ILE A 224 -12.08 -4.81 -0.83
N PHE A 225 -11.52 -4.51 -2.00
CA PHE A 225 -12.12 -3.59 -2.99
C PHE A 225 -13.37 -4.16 -3.67
N ALA A 226 -13.62 -5.46 -3.55
CA ALA A 226 -14.84 -6.10 -4.01
C ALA A 226 -16.00 -6.01 -3.00
N LYS A 227 -15.76 -5.52 -1.80
CA LYS A 227 -16.80 -5.32 -0.78
C LYS A 227 -17.59 -4.05 -1.05
N GLU A 228 -18.81 -4.00 -0.51
CA GLU A 228 -19.63 -2.77 -0.55
C GLU A 228 -18.99 -1.70 0.35
N PRO A 229 -18.62 -0.51 -0.17
CA PRO A 229 -17.87 0.48 0.59
C PRO A 229 -18.58 0.95 1.85
N ARG A 230 -19.89 1.16 1.80
CA ARG A 230 -20.68 1.63 2.95
C ARG A 230 -20.67 0.66 4.12
N VAL A 231 -20.55 -0.63 3.83
CA VAL A 231 -20.60 -1.72 4.82
C VAL A 231 -19.22 -2.10 5.30
N PHE A 232 -18.26 -2.20 4.38
CA PHE A 232 -16.92 -2.70 4.68
C PHE A 232 -15.89 -1.56 4.74
N THR A 233 -15.92 -0.82 5.84
CA THR A 233 -15.07 0.37 6.07
C THR A 233 -14.61 0.42 7.53
N GLY A 234 -13.52 1.15 7.82
CA GLY A 234 -12.94 1.28 9.14
C GLY A 234 -12.21 0.04 9.66
N GLN A 235 -11.98 -0.95 8.81
CA GLN A 235 -11.39 -2.23 9.20
C GLN A 235 -9.86 -2.12 9.27
N THR A 236 -9.27 -2.88 10.20
CA THR A 236 -7.83 -3.11 10.29
C THR A 236 -7.55 -4.59 10.09
N LEU A 237 -7.06 -4.93 8.92
CA LEU A 237 -7.03 -6.29 8.41
C LEU A 237 -5.61 -6.85 8.34
N ILE A 238 -5.49 -8.16 8.52
CA ILE A 238 -4.29 -8.92 8.20
C ILE A 238 -4.61 -9.74 6.93
N ASP A 239 -3.70 -9.70 5.94
CA ASP A 239 -3.92 -10.28 4.62
C ASP A 239 -4.32 -11.76 4.66
N GLU A 240 -3.56 -12.58 5.38
CA GLU A 240 -3.85 -14.01 5.52
C GLU A 240 -5.17 -14.28 6.24
N ASP A 241 -5.47 -13.53 7.30
CA ASP A 241 -6.69 -13.72 8.07
C ASP A 241 -7.92 -13.34 7.23
N PHE A 242 -7.82 -12.23 6.48
CA PHE A 242 -8.86 -11.83 5.55
C PHE A 242 -9.08 -12.87 4.46
N LEU A 243 -8.01 -13.35 3.80
CA LEU A 243 -8.13 -14.36 2.75
C LEU A 243 -8.69 -15.69 3.27
N ARG A 244 -8.34 -16.11 4.49
CA ARG A 244 -8.94 -17.29 5.13
C ARG A 244 -10.43 -17.12 5.36
N ALA A 245 -10.86 -15.97 5.84
CA ALA A 245 -12.27 -15.63 6.02
C ALA A 245 -13.04 -15.62 4.67
N GLU A 246 -12.36 -15.27 3.57
CA GLU A 246 -12.91 -15.34 2.21
C GLU A 246 -12.81 -16.74 1.56
N GLY A 247 -12.39 -17.75 2.31
CA GLY A 247 -12.38 -19.16 1.86
C GLY A 247 -11.06 -19.64 1.24
N THR A 248 -9.97 -18.86 1.28
CA THR A 248 -8.66 -19.36 0.84
C THR A 248 -8.14 -20.37 1.86
N THR A 249 -7.85 -21.57 1.43
CA THR A 249 -7.32 -22.66 2.29
C THR A 249 -5.86 -22.98 2.00
N ASP A 250 -5.38 -22.74 0.78
CA ASP A 250 -4.01 -23.00 0.36
C ASP A 250 -3.22 -21.70 0.16
N PHE A 251 -2.16 -21.55 0.94
CA PHE A 251 -1.25 -20.41 0.89
C PHE A 251 0.13 -20.76 0.31
N ALA A 252 0.35 -22.00 -0.13
CA ALA A 252 1.64 -22.47 -0.66
C ALA A 252 2.10 -21.62 -1.87
N ARG A 253 1.17 -21.20 -2.72
CA ARG A 253 1.45 -20.35 -3.90
C ARG A 253 2.12 -19.02 -3.57
N TYR A 254 1.94 -18.53 -2.34
CA TYR A 254 2.51 -17.25 -1.88
C TYR A 254 3.91 -17.42 -1.25
N ARG A 255 4.40 -18.63 -1.02
CA ARG A 255 5.73 -18.85 -0.48
C ARG A 255 6.80 -18.40 -1.49
N CYS A 256 7.85 -17.75 -0.99
CA CYS A 256 9.03 -17.46 -1.79
C CYS A 256 9.95 -18.68 -1.92
N ASP A 257 9.98 -19.51 -0.88
CA ASP A 257 10.60 -20.83 -0.87
C ASP A 257 9.49 -21.89 -0.75
N PRO A 258 9.31 -22.78 -1.74
CA PRO A 258 8.22 -23.76 -1.73
C PRO A 258 8.24 -24.72 -0.53
N ASP A 259 9.44 -25.03 -0.02
CA ASP A 259 9.64 -26.04 1.01
C ASP A 259 9.49 -25.50 2.44
N HIS A 260 9.35 -24.17 2.59
CA HIS A 260 9.26 -23.52 3.89
C HIS A 260 7.97 -22.70 4.05
N GLU A 261 7.29 -22.91 5.18
CA GLU A 261 6.15 -22.06 5.57
C GLU A 261 6.67 -20.83 6.33
N PRO A 262 6.51 -19.61 5.80
CA PRO A 262 6.97 -18.41 6.48
C PRO A 262 6.24 -18.17 7.80
N PRO A 263 6.95 -17.82 8.88
CA PRO A 263 6.32 -17.57 10.17
C PRO A 263 5.47 -16.30 10.15
N ARG A 264 4.36 -16.31 10.88
CA ARG A 264 3.57 -15.11 11.13
C ARG A 264 4.32 -14.22 12.12
N VAL A 265 4.64 -13.02 11.73
CA VAL A 265 5.45 -12.08 12.53
C VAL A 265 4.70 -10.82 12.92
N GLY A 266 3.68 -10.47 12.17
CA GLY A 266 2.90 -9.27 12.40
C GLY A 266 3.78 -8.00 12.52
N PHE A 267 3.25 -6.97 13.18
CA PHE A 267 4.01 -5.75 13.43
C PHE A 267 5.03 -5.89 14.59
N GLY A 268 4.89 -6.89 15.43
CA GLY A 268 5.78 -7.18 16.56
C GLY A 268 7.17 -7.70 16.17
N PHE A 269 7.44 -7.99 14.90
CA PHE A 269 8.73 -8.50 14.42
C PHE A 269 9.89 -7.59 14.84
N LYS A 270 10.95 -8.20 15.38
CA LYS A 270 12.21 -7.53 15.75
C LYS A 270 13.32 -8.07 14.87
N LEU A 271 14.20 -7.19 14.39
CA LEU A 271 15.47 -7.64 13.80
C LEU A 271 16.26 -8.37 14.88
N GLN A 272 16.81 -9.53 14.55
CA GLN A 272 17.81 -10.15 15.41
C GLN A 272 19.03 -9.20 15.42
N ALA A 273 19.50 -8.86 16.61
CA ALA A 273 20.73 -8.11 16.75
C ALA A 273 21.86 -8.97 16.17
N GLY A 274 22.48 -8.51 15.08
CA GLY A 274 23.68 -9.09 14.52
C GLY A 274 24.89 -8.75 15.38
#